data_636f2c8cf93e17c0cb9b0388c0a730cb
#
_entry.id   636f2c8cf93e17c0cb9b0388c0a730cb
#
_cell.length_a   1.000
_cell.length_b   1.000
_cell.length_c   1.000
_cell.angle_alpha   90.00
_cell.angle_beta   90.00
_cell.angle_gamma   90.00
#
_symmetry.space_group_name_H-M   'P 1'
#
loop_
_entity.id
_entity.type
_entity.pdbx_description
1 polymer ?
#
loop_
_entity_poly.entity_id
_entity_poly.type
_entity_poly.pdbx_seq_one_letter_code
_entity_poly.pdbx_strand_id
1 'polypeptide(L)'
;MGNKKILILDDDPDVRQGMHVRLRANQYDTFFAGDALSSMTEVRKHEPDLIILDLGLPAGDGFLVMERLKSIPALAVIPIIVVSARDVLANKERALKAGAKAYLQKPVDNAELLKVIRRALGEPALTSKPVVHDLGSL
;
A
#
# COMPACT_ATOMS: atom_id res chain seq x y z
N MET A 1 21.28 3.38 6.07
CA MET A 1 20.11 2.92 5.41
C MET A 1 18.93 3.76 5.72
N GLY A 2 18.20 4.16 4.76
CA GLY A 2 16.99 4.92 4.95
C GLY A 2 15.79 4.03 5.23
N ASN A 3 14.69 4.66 5.58
CA ASN A 3 13.42 3.96 5.72
C ASN A 3 12.92 3.50 4.37
N LYS A 4 12.11 2.45 4.35
CA LYS A 4 11.45 2.05 3.11
C LYS A 4 10.41 3.09 2.74
N LYS A 5 10.21 3.27 1.44
CA LYS A 5 9.36 4.31 0.87
C LYS A 5 8.04 3.71 0.41
N ILE A 6 6.95 4.32 0.82
CA ILE A 6 5.61 3.90 0.43
C ILE A 6 4.94 5.06 -0.29
N LEU A 7 4.50 4.81 -1.52
CA LEU A 7 3.75 5.79 -2.29
C LEU A 7 2.26 5.48 -2.15
N ILE A 8 1.49 6.49 -1.75
CA ILE A 8 0.06 6.37 -1.53
C ILE A 8 -0.67 7.06 -2.67
N LEU A 9 -1.39 6.29 -3.48
CA LEU A 9 -2.16 6.77 -4.60
C LEU A 9 -3.63 6.82 -4.20
N ASP A 10 -4.05 7.98 -3.70
CA ASP A 10 -5.40 8.18 -3.18
C ASP A 10 -5.68 9.69 -3.23
N ASP A 11 -6.87 10.06 -3.71
CA ASP A 11 -7.21 11.49 -3.84
C ASP A 11 -7.82 12.08 -2.56
N ASP A 12 -8.14 11.26 -1.57
CA ASP A 12 -8.74 11.73 -0.34
C ASP A 12 -7.65 12.22 0.63
N PRO A 13 -7.60 13.54 0.91
CA PRO A 13 -6.55 14.05 1.79
C PRO A 13 -6.62 13.50 3.22
N ASP A 14 -7.82 13.18 3.70
CA ASP A 14 -7.94 12.63 5.05
C ASP A 14 -7.37 11.21 5.12
N VAL A 15 -7.63 10.41 4.09
CA VAL A 15 -7.06 9.06 4.01
C VAL A 15 -5.53 9.14 3.93
N ARG A 16 -5.01 10.02 3.07
CA ARG A 16 -3.56 10.19 2.93
C ARG A 16 -2.93 10.62 4.25
N GLN A 17 -3.54 11.59 4.94
CA GLN A 17 -2.99 12.09 6.19
C GLN A 17 -3.00 11.02 7.27
N GLY A 18 -4.08 10.26 7.38
CA GLY A 18 -4.17 9.18 8.35
C GLY A 18 -3.12 8.11 8.13
N MET A 19 -2.93 7.72 6.86
CA MET A 19 -1.89 6.75 6.52
C MET A 19 -0.50 7.31 6.79
N HIS A 20 -0.27 8.57 6.42
CA HIS A 20 1.01 9.21 6.64
C HIS A 20 1.42 9.14 8.11
N VAL A 21 0.53 9.55 9.00
CA VAL A 21 0.82 9.56 10.44
C VAL A 21 1.16 8.15 10.92
N ARG A 22 0.36 7.18 10.51
CA ARG A 22 0.54 5.81 10.96
C ARG A 22 1.81 5.18 10.42
N LEU A 23 2.07 5.37 9.14
CA LEU A 23 3.22 4.76 8.51
C LEU A 23 4.52 5.41 8.97
N ARG A 24 4.53 6.72 9.16
CA ARG A 24 5.72 7.39 9.72
C ARG A 24 6.02 6.89 11.11
N ALA A 25 5.00 6.64 11.92
CA ALA A 25 5.20 6.11 13.27
C ALA A 25 5.82 4.71 13.24
N ASN A 26 5.73 4.01 12.11
CA ASN A 26 6.28 2.68 11.94
C ASN A 26 7.52 2.68 11.05
N GLN A 27 8.19 3.81 10.91
CA GLN A 27 9.48 3.93 10.24
C GLN A 27 9.39 3.80 8.72
N TYR A 28 8.29 4.21 8.11
CA TYR A 28 8.16 4.29 6.65
C TYR A 28 8.12 5.74 6.21
N ASP A 29 8.79 6.06 5.12
CA ASP A 29 8.67 7.35 4.46
C ASP A 29 7.50 7.28 3.48
N THR A 30 6.69 8.33 3.41
CA THR A 30 5.48 8.32 2.58
C THR A 30 5.51 9.45 1.57
N PHE A 31 4.96 9.15 0.39
CA PHE A 31 4.81 10.09 -0.71
C PHE A 31 3.41 9.91 -1.28
N PHE A 32 2.92 10.87 -2.05
CA PHE A 32 1.51 10.87 -2.47
C PHE A 32 1.35 11.23 -3.93
N ALA A 33 0.31 10.66 -4.55
CA ALA A 33 -0.23 11.16 -5.80
C ALA A 33 -1.75 11.05 -5.70
N GLY A 34 -2.45 12.06 -6.19
CA GLY A 34 -3.91 12.13 -6.03
C GLY A 34 -4.71 11.75 -7.25
N ASP A 35 -4.05 11.37 -8.36
CA ASP A 35 -4.75 10.95 -9.57
C ASP A 35 -3.88 10.01 -10.39
N ALA A 36 -4.52 9.39 -11.39
CA ALA A 36 -3.82 8.41 -12.22
C ALA A 36 -2.77 9.05 -13.12
N LEU A 37 -2.97 10.29 -13.54
CA LEU A 37 -2.01 10.97 -14.42
C LEU A 37 -0.68 11.20 -13.73
N SER A 38 -0.70 11.67 -12.49
CA SER A 38 0.53 11.95 -11.77
C SER A 38 1.17 10.71 -11.16
N SER A 39 0.44 9.60 -11.11
CA SER A 39 0.93 8.38 -10.46
C SER A 39 2.25 7.90 -11.02
N MET A 40 2.35 7.80 -12.35
CA MET A 40 3.56 7.27 -12.97
C MET A 40 4.75 8.19 -12.76
N THR A 41 4.53 9.50 -12.79
CA THR A 41 5.59 10.47 -12.53
C THR A 41 6.11 10.31 -11.10
N GLU A 42 5.20 10.17 -10.13
CA GLU A 42 5.57 10.03 -8.74
C GLU A 42 6.27 8.69 -8.47
N VAL A 43 5.84 7.61 -9.13
CA VAL A 43 6.52 6.33 -9.00
C VAL A 43 7.97 6.43 -9.47
N ARG A 44 8.19 7.06 -10.63
CA ARG A 44 9.53 7.20 -11.16
C ARG A 44 10.40 8.12 -10.32
N LYS A 45 9.80 9.18 -9.80
CA LYS A 45 10.52 10.17 -9.02
C LYS A 45 11.00 9.60 -7.68
N HIS A 46 10.13 8.87 -7.00
CA HIS A 46 10.39 8.42 -5.64
C HIS A 46 10.93 7.00 -5.54
N GLU A 47 10.76 6.20 -6.57
CA GLU A 47 11.20 4.80 -6.56
C GLU A 47 10.75 4.08 -5.31
N PRO A 48 9.43 4.00 -5.08
CA PRO A 48 8.92 3.43 -3.83
C PRO A 48 9.19 1.94 -3.72
N ASP A 49 9.24 1.48 -2.49
CA ASP A 49 9.39 0.05 -2.20
C ASP A 49 8.04 -0.65 -2.21
N LEU A 50 6.95 0.12 -2.09
CA LEU A 50 5.60 -0.42 -2.06
C LEU A 50 4.63 0.69 -2.46
N ILE A 51 3.53 0.31 -3.10
CA ILE A 51 2.48 1.25 -3.51
C ILE A 51 1.17 0.83 -2.85
N ILE A 52 0.49 1.79 -2.21
CA ILE A 52 -0.88 1.63 -1.76
C ILE A 52 -1.75 2.36 -2.79
N LEU A 53 -2.72 1.65 -3.35
CA LEU A 53 -3.47 2.13 -4.51
C LEU A 53 -4.97 2.07 -4.25
N ASP A 54 -5.64 3.23 -4.40
CA ASP A 54 -7.09 3.27 -4.45
C ASP A 54 -7.56 3.07 -5.89
N LEU A 55 -8.52 2.18 -6.09
CA LEU A 55 -9.06 1.92 -7.42
C LEU A 55 -9.85 3.10 -7.98
N GLY A 56 -10.40 3.93 -7.11
CA GLY A 56 -11.25 5.05 -7.50
C GLY A 56 -10.52 6.35 -7.79
N LEU A 57 -9.28 6.29 -8.26
CA LEU A 57 -8.52 7.50 -8.56
C LEU A 57 -9.15 8.31 -9.69
N PRO A 58 -9.18 9.64 -9.59
CA PRO A 58 -9.60 10.47 -10.71
C PRO A 58 -8.58 10.43 -11.85
N ALA A 59 -9.00 10.86 -13.02
CA ALA A 59 -8.19 10.93 -14.25
C ALA A 59 -7.66 9.56 -14.67
N GLY A 60 -8.41 8.51 -14.37
CA GLY A 60 -8.09 7.16 -14.75
C GLY A 60 -8.38 6.21 -13.61
N ASP A 61 -8.67 4.98 -13.93
CA ASP A 61 -8.98 3.94 -12.95
C ASP A 61 -7.69 3.38 -12.37
N GLY A 62 -7.73 2.97 -11.09
CA GLY A 62 -6.58 2.33 -10.47
C GLY A 62 -6.14 1.07 -11.19
N PHE A 63 -7.06 0.34 -11.83
CA PHE A 63 -6.69 -0.82 -12.64
C PHE A 63 -5.79 -0.42 -13.81
N LEU A 64 -6.03 0.74 -14.40
CA LEU A 64 -5.18 1.23 -15.48
C LEU A 64 -3.77 1.53 -14.96
N VAL A 65 -3.67 2.11 -13.77
CA VAL A 65 -2.37 2.35 -13.14
C VAL A 65 -1.63 1.04 -12.93
N MET A 66 -2.32 0.02 -12.42
CA MET A 66 -1.72 -1.30 -12.22
C MET A 66 -1.23 -1.88 -13.53
N GLU A 67 -2.03 -1.78 -14.58
CA GLU A 67 -1.66 -2.30 -15.89
C GLU A 67 -0.39 -1.62 -16.40
N ARG A 68 -0.30 -0.32 -16.26
CA ARG A 68 0.87 0.43 -16.71
C ARG A 68 2.11 0.06 -15.91
N LEU A 69 1.98 -0.05 -14.60
CA LEU A 69 3.10 -0.44 -13.75
C LEU A 69 3.61 -1.83 -14.13
N LYS A 70 2.71 -2.77 -14.37
CA LYS A 70 3.11 -4.14 -14.70
C LYS A 70 3.71 -4.25 -16.09
N SER A 71 3.46 -3.29 -16.96
CA SER A 71 4.02 -3.31 -18.33
C SER A 71 5.46 -2.80 -18.39
N ILE A 72 5.98 -2.21 -17.31
CA ILE A 72 7.33 -1.67 -17.27
C ILE A 72 8.16 -2.54 -16.33
N PRO A 73 9.14 -3.29 -16.86
CA PRO A 73 9.84 -4.29 -16.02
C PRO A 73 10.42 -3.74 -14.73
N ALA A 74 11.01 -2.55 -14.77
CA ALA A 74 11.60 -1.96 -13.55
C ALA A 74 10.55 -1.63 -12.50
N LEU A 75 9.31 -1.38 -12.90
CA LEU A 75 8.24 -1.00 -11.99
C LEU A 75 7.35 -2.19 -11.63
N ALA A 76 7.36 -3.23 -12.47
CA ALA A 76 6.48 -4.37 -12.29
C ALA A 76 6.80 -5.15 -10.99
N VAL A 77 8.00 -4.98 -10.48
CA VAL A 77 8.43 -5.68 -9.27
C VAL A 77 7.94 -5.01 -7.97
N ILE A 78 7.46 -3.76 -8.07
CA ILE A 78 7.01 -3.04 -6.87
C ILE A 78 5.70 -3.65 -6.39
N PRO A 79 5.62 -4.11 -5.14
CA PRO A 79 4.37 -4.67 -4.63
C PRO A 79 3.30 -3.61 -4.49
N ILE A 80 2.08 -3.98 -4.85
CA ILE A 80 0.91 -3.10 -4.79
C ILE A 80 -0.10 -3.68 -3.82
N ILE A 81 -0.57 -2.86 -2.88
CA ILE A 81 -1.67 -3.19 -2.00
C ILE A 81 -2.83 -2.28 -2.37
N VAL A 82 -3.97 -2.86 -2.71
CA VAL A 82 -5.16 -2.08 -3.03
C VAL A 82 -5.90 -1.77 -1.73
N VAL A 83 -6.22 -0.50 -1.51
CA VAL A 83 -7.05 -0.04 -0.39
C VAL A 83 -8.13 0.84 -0.98
N SER A 84 -9.37 0.35 -1.03
CA SER A 84 -10.42 0.99 -1.80
C SER A 84 -11.77 0.85 -1.09
N ALA A 85 -12.66 1.81 -1.35
CA ALA A 85 -14.04 1.71 -0.88
C ALA A 85 -14.88 0.77 -1.73
N ARG A 86 -14.38 0.37 -2.92
CA ARG A 86 -15.11 -0.52 -3.80
C ARG A 86 -15.30 -1.89 -3.17
N ASP A 87 -16.39 -2.53 -3.54
CA ASP A 87 -16.80 -3.81 -2.97
C ASP A 87 -15.73 -4.90 -3.17
N VAL A 88 -15.41 -5.59 -2.10
CA VAL A 88 -14.39 -6.65 -2.12
C VAL A 88 -14.82 -7.79 -3.05
N LEU A 89 -16.08 -8.21 -2.95
CA LEU A 89 -16.55 -9.35 -3.73
C LEU A 89 -16.48 -9.09 -5.22
N ALA A 90 -16.71 -7.83 -5.62
CA ALA A 90 -16.72 -7.48 -7.03
C ALA A 90 -15.33 -7.22 -7.60
N ASN A 91 -14.36 -6.88 -6.77
CA ASN A 91 -13.10 -6.33 -7.26
C ASN A 91 -11.83 -7.08 -6.83
N LYS A 92 -11.91 -7.87 -5.77
CA LYS A 92 -10.70 -8.49 -5.21
C LYS A 92 -10.02 -9.44 -6.18
N GLU A 93 -10.79 -10.32 -6.82
CA GLU A 93 -10.20 -11.29 -7.73
C GLU A 93 -9.50 -10.59 -8.89
N ARG A 94 -10.16 -9.57 -9.45
CA ARG A 94 -9.60 -8.81 -10.55
C ARG A 94 -8.31 -8.11 -10.13
N ALA A 95 -8.31 -7.53 -8.92
CA ALA A 95 -7.13 -6.83 -8.42
C ALA A 95 -5.95 -7.79 -8.22
N LEU A 96 -6.22 -8.96 -7.64
CA LEU A 96 -5.16 -9.96 -7.43
C LEU A 96 -4.62 -10.48 -8.75
N LYS A 97 -5.50 -10.70 -9.74
CA LYS A 97 -5.07 -11.12 -11.07
C LYS A 97 -4.25 -10.03 -11.76
N ALA A 98 -4.56 -8.78 -11.49
CA ALA A 98 -3.80 -7.66 -12.06
C ALA A 98 -2.46 -7.44 -11.36
N GLY A 99 -2.17 -8.19 -10.30
CA GLY A 99 -0.89 -8.18 -9.64
C GLY A 99 -0.86 -7.60 -8.24
N ALA A 100 -2.01 -7.23 -7.67
CA ALA A 100 -2.04 -6.74 -6.30
C ALA A 100 -1.68 -7.88 -5.34
N LYS A 101 -0.94 -7.55 -4.30
CA LYS A 101 -0.59 -8.52 -3.27
C LYS A 101 -1.70 -8.71 -2.26
N ALA A 102 -2.57 -7.70 -2.10
CA ALA A 102 -3.68 -7.77 -1.16
C ALA A 102 -4.73 -6.74 -1.55
N TYR A 103 -5.95 -6.93 -1.05
CA TYR A 103 -7.06 -6.00 -1.24
C TYR A 103 -7.68 -5.74 0.13
N LEU A 104 -7.68 -4.49 0.56
CA LEU A 104 -8.29 -4.08 1.82
C LEU A 104 -9.40 -3.09 1.53
N GLN A 105 -10.56 -3.30 2.12
CA GLN A 105 -11.70 -2.40 1.92
C GLN A 105 -11.67 -1.29 2.97
N LYS A 106 -11.97 -0.08 2.53
CA LYS A 106 -12.11 1.06 3.43
C LYS A 106 -13.41 0.95 4.22
N PRO A 107 -13.42 1.38 5.48
CA PRO A 107 -12.30 1.91 6.25
C PRO A 107 -11.34 0.79 6.63
N VAL A 108 -10.05 1.05 6.49
CA VAL A 108 -9.06 0.01 6.71
C VAL A 108 -8.68 -0.08 8.19
N ASP A 109 -8.53 -1.30 8.68
CA ASP A 109 -7.98 -1.54 10.00
C ASP A 109 -6.46 -1.34 9.95
N ASN A 110 -5.95 -0.47 10.82
CA ASN A 110 -4.55 -0.10 10.77
C ASN A 110 -3.60 -1.26 11.07
N ALA A 111 -3.98 -2.12 12.00
CA ALA A 111 -3.16 -3.29 12.32
C ALA A 111 -3.08 -4.23 11.13
N GLU A 112 -4.20 -4.40 10.43
CA GLU A 112 -4.22 -5.25 9.25
C GLU A 112 -3.40 -4.63 8.11
N LEU A 113 -3.49 -3.33 7.93
CA LEU A 113 -2.71 -2.65 6.91
C LEU A 113 -1.21 -2.85 7.13
N LEU A 114 -0.74 -2.64 8.35
CA LEU A 114 0.66 -2.82 8.68
C LEU A 114 1.11 -4.26 8.48
N LYS A 115 0.27 -5.21 8.85
CA LYS A 115 0.57 -6.63 8.67
C LYS A 115 0.76 -6.97 7.19
N VAL A 116 -0.13 -6.47 6.34
CA VAL A 116 -0.06 -6.73 4.91
C VAL A 116 1.16 -6.04 4.30
N ILE A 117 1.47 -4.81 4.72
CA ILE A 117 2.64 -4.08 4.25
C ILE A 117 3.92 -4.86 4.58
N ARG A 118 4.07 -5.30 5.82
CA ARG A 118 5.26 -6.04 6.22
C ARG A 118 5.42 -7.33 5.44
N ARG A 119 4.31 -8.03 5.23
CA ARG A 119 4.34 -9.26 4.44
C ARG A 119 4.78 -8.98 3.00
N ALA A 120 4.24 -7.92 2.39
CA ALA A 120 4.58 -7.58 1.01
C ALA A 120 6.03 -7.15 0.87
N LEU A 121 6.60 -6.54 1.90
CA LEU A 121 7.99 -6.09 1.89
C LEU A 121 8.96 -7.18 2.35
N GLY A 122 8.45 -8.34 2.72
CA GLY A 122 9.31 -9.41 3.22
C GLY A 122 9.87 -9.15 4.59
N GLU A 123 9.23 -8.27 5.36
CA GLU A 123 9.68 -7.93 6.71
C GLU A 123 9.02 -8.86 7.73
N PRO A 124 9.67 -9.08 8.88
CA PRO A 124 9.06 -9.91 9.90
C PRO A 124 7.83 -9.24 10.47
N ALA A 125 6.88 -10.07 10.92
CA ALA A 125 5.70 -9.57 11.60
C ALA A 125 6.10 -8.86 12.88
N LEU A 126 5.25 -7.95 13.34
CA LEU A 126 5.47 -7.30 14.62
C LEU A 126 5.43 -8.36 15.72
N THR A 127 6.52 -8.42 16.47
CA THR A 127 6.68 -9.44 17.48
C THR A 127 6.57 -8.88 18.86
N SER A 128 6.13 -7.69 18.94
CA SER A 128 6.09 -7.02 20.23
C SER A 128 5.27 -7.76 21.23
N LYS A 129 4.69 -8.73 20.74
CA LYS A 129 4.08 -9.47 21.58
C LYS A 129 4.83 -10.39 22.19
N PRO A 130 5.52 -10.36 22.21
CA PRO A 130 6.07 -11.13 22.88
C PRO A 130 6.33 -11.05 24.13
N VAL A 131 6.49 -10.83 24.04
CA VAL A 131 6.89 -10.72 25.00
C VAL A 131 6.27 -11.11 25.97
N VAL A 132 5.68 -11.23 25.85
CA VAL A 132 5.21 -11.52 26.66
C VAL A 132 5.13 -12.58 27.19
N HIS A 133 5.18 -12.83 26.68
CA HIS A 133 5.11 -13.72 27.07
C HIS A 133 5.64 -14.16 27.81
N ASP A 134 6.10 -13.89 27.44
CA ASP A 134 6.65 -14.30 28.08
C ASP A 134 6.64 -14.31 29.20
N LEU A 135 6.51 -13.83 29.23
CA LEU A 135 6.52 -13.79 30.31
C LEU A 135 5.99 -14.45 31.04
N GLY A 136 5.52 -14.28 30.57
CA GLY A 136 4.95 -14.94 31.38
C GLY A 136 5.49 -16.06 31.75
N SER A 137 5.82 -16.22 31.27
CA SER A 137 6.26 -17.07 31.58
C SER A 137 6.80 -17.18 32.58
N LEU A 138 6.81 -16.76 32.81
CA LEU A 138 7.32 -16.96 33.89
C LEU A 138 6.96 -17.45 34.81
#